data_94bf5bf7be52f39c875ed234f9f5c7e4
#
_entry.id   94bf5bf7be52f39c875ed234f9f5c7e4
#
_cell.length_a   1.000
_cell.length_b   1.000
_cell.length_c   1.000
_cell.angle_alpha   90.00
_cell.angle_beta   90.00
_cell.angle_gamma   90.00
#
_symmetry.space_group_name_H-M   'P 1'
#
loop_
_entity.id
_entity.type
_entity.pdbx_description
1 polymer ?
#
loop_
_entity_poly.entity_id
_entity_poly.type
_entity_poly.pdbx_seq_one_letter_code
_entity_poly.pdbx_strand_id
1 'polypeptide(L)'
;MAAHRRRLALIIHNVRSAHNVGSMFRTADGAGVEMIALSGYTPVPPEHGAVAMTAAQKSFRKTALGAEASVAWKRFRTAAEAIGFFRKEGFG
;
A
#
# COMPACT_ATOMS: atom_id res chain seq x y z
N MET A 1 -29.01 -4.67 -10.74
CA MET A 1 -28.47 -5.89 -10.16
C MET A 1 -27.31 -5.58 -9.24
N ALA A 2 -27.42 -5.97 -8.02
CA ALA A 2 -26.33 -5.78 -7.07
C ALA A 2 -25.26 -6.83 -7.33
N ALA A 3 -24.19 -6.43 -7.95
CA ALA A 3 -23.04 -7.28 -8.05
C ALA A 3 -22.35 -7.32 -6.68
N HIS A 4 -22.06 -8.50 -6.19
CA HIS A 4 -21.22 -8.62 -5.03
C HIS A 4 -19.80 -8.16 -5.39
N ARG A 5 -19.49 -6.94 -5.04
CA ARG A 5 -18.13 -6.46 -5.18
C ARG A 5 -17.27 -7.11 -4.11
N ARG A 6 -16.31 -7.87 -4.55
CA ARG A 6 -15.28 -8.32 -3.64
C ARG A 6 -14.47 -7.12 -3.22
N ARG A 7 -14.37 -6.91 -1.93
CA ARG A 7 -13.43 -5.95 -1.39
C ARG A 7 -12.05 -6.58 -1.40
N LEU A 8 -11.10 -5.86 -1.98
CA LEU A 8 -9.72 -6.32 -2.07
C LEU A 8 -8.83 -5.46 -1.18
N ALA A 9 -8.03 -6.12 -0.39
CA ALA A 9 -6.98 -5.49 0.40
C ALA A 9 -5.66 -6.20 0.10
N LEU A 10 -4.57 -5.45 0.16
CA LEU A 10 -3.23 -5.98 -0.04
C LEU A 10 -2.41 -5.75 1.21
N ILE A 11 -1.73 -6.79 1.68
CA ILE A 11 -0.78 -6.69 2.79
C ILE A 11 0.62 -6.88 2.23
N ILE A 12 1.46 -5.88 2.42
CA ILE A 12 2.87 -5.94 2.02
C ILE A 12 3.69 -6.02 3.30
N HIS A 13 4.24 -7.20 3.55
CA HIS A 13 4.96 -7.47 4.78
C HIS A 13 6.44 -7.70 4.52
N ASN A 14 7.28 -6.93 5.21
CA ASN A 14 8.74 -7.08 5.16
C ASN A 14 9.33 -7.06 3.74
N VAL A 15 8.75 -6.26 2.87
CA VAL A 15 9.34 -6.00 1.55
C VAL A 15 10.26 -4.80 1.67
N ARG A 16 11.55 -5.04 1.46
CA ARG A 16 12.59 -4.03 1.69
C ARG A 16 12.71 -3.00 0.57
N SER A 17 12.49 -3.44 -0.66
CA SER A 17 12.72 -2.60 -1.85
C SER A 17 11.62 -1.55 -2.03
N ALA A 18 11.99 -0.28 -1.88
CA ALA A 18 11.06 0.82 -2.15
C ALA A 18 10.59 0.83 -3.60
N HIS A 19 11.45 0.43 -4.53
CA HIS A 19 11.11 0.29 -5.94
C HIS A 19 9.97 -0.72 -6.12
N ASN A 20 10.09 -1.88 -5.48
CA ASN A 20 9.07 -2.92 -5.59
C ASN A 20 7.76 -2.53 -4.89
N VAL A 21 7.86 -1.87 -3.73
CA VAL A 21 6.65 -1.41 -3.03
C VAL A 21 5.91 -0.37 -3.86
N GLY A 22 6.63 0.56 -4.48
CA GLY A 22 6.02 1.53 -5.38
C GLY A 22 5.30 0.85 -6.55
N SER A 23 5.93 -0.17 -7.15
CA SER A 23 5.31 -0.95 -8.22
C SER A 23 4.05 -1.67 -7.73
N MET A 24 4.06 -2.18 -6.51
CA MET A 24 2.89 -2.82 -5.91
C MET A 24 1.74 -1.85 -5.72
N PHE A 25 2.02 -0.60 -5.32
CA PHE A 25 1.01 0.43 -5.23
C PHE A 25 0.36 0.70 -6.59
N ARG A 26 1.18 0.81 -7.63
CA ARG A 26 0.67 1.03 -8.97
C ARG A 26 -0.20 -0.12 -9.45
N THR A 27 0.25 -1.35 -9.23
CA THR A 27 -0.52 -2.55 -9.59
C THR A 27 -1.83 -2.62 -8.82
N ALA A 28 -1.77 -2.32 -7.52
CA ALA A 28 -2.95 -2.32 -6.65
C ALA A 28 -3.99 -1.29 -7.12
N ASP A 29 -3.53 -0.11 -7.52
CA ASP A 29 -4.40 0.93 -8.04
C ASP A 29 -5.13 0.44 -9.30
N GLY A 30 -4.39 -0.16 -10.23
CA GLY A 30 -4.97 -0.72 -11.46
C GLY A 30 -5.91 -1.90 -11.21
N ALA A 31 -5.69 -2.67 -10.16
CA ALA A 31 -6.51 -3.83 -9.82
C ALA A 31 -7.73 -3.49 -8.97
N GLY A 32 -7.89 -2.25 -8.56
CA GLY A 32 -9.01 -1.84 -7.72
C GLY A 32 -8.88 -2.26 -6.27
N VAL A 33 -7.65 -2.38 -5.77
CA VAL A 33 -7.42 -2.66 -4.35
C VAL A 33 -7.91 -1.46 -3.54
N GLU A 34 -8.71 -1.73 -2.53
CA GLU A 34 -9.33 -0.69 -1.72
C GLU A 34 -8.35 -0.09 -0.71
N MET A 35 -7.49 -0.91 -0.15
CA MET A 35 -6.53 -0.47 0.85
C MET A 35 -5.30 -1.35 0.89
N ILE A 36 -4.15 -0.73 1.12
CA ILE A 36 -2.87 -1.42 1.29
C ILE A 36 -2.42 -1.29 2.75
N ALA A 37 -2.06 -2.40 3.35
CA ALA A 37 -1.41 -2.40 4.66
C ALA A 37 0.08 -2.65 4.48
N LEU A 38 0.89 -1.79 5.09
CA LEU A 38 2.35 -1.93 5.08
C LEU A 38 2.79 -2.36 6.48
N SER A 39 3.40 -3.51 6.58
CA SER A 39 3.79 -4.05 7.88
C SER A 39 5.26 -4.44 7.96
N GLY A 40 5.75 -4.56 9.19
CA GLY A 40 7.14 -4.83 9.43
C GLY A 40 8.02 -3.66 8.97
N TYR A 41 9.13 -3.97 8.30
CA TYR A 41 10.06 -2.94 7.82
C TYR A 41 9.78 -2.45 6.40
N THR A 42 8.60 -2.75 5.86
CA THR A 42 8.21 -2.28 4.53
C THR A 42 8.24 -0.73 4.49
N PRO A 43 8.92 -0.12 3.50
CA PRO A 43 8.95 1.33 3.40
C PRO A 43 7.56 1.91 3.12
N VAL A 44 7.31 3.10 3.65
CA VAL A 44 6.06 3.82 3.43
C VAL A 44 6.24 4.86 2.33
N PRO A 45 5.14 5.29 1.68
CA PRO A 45 5.23 6.35 0.69
C PRO A 45 5.84 7.62 1.27
N PRO A 46 6.64 8.37 0.49
CA PRO A 46 7.09 9.69 0.94
C PRO A 46 5.90 10.63 1.10
N GLU A 47 6.05 11.61 1.98
CA GLU A 47 5.01 12.61 2.18
C GLU A 47 4.74 13.37 0.89
N HIS A 48 3.47 13.72 0.68
CA HIS A 48 3.07 14.51 -0.46
C HIS A 48 3.75 15.88 -0.40
N GLY A 49 4.40 16.27 -1.50
CA GLY A 49 5.09 17.54 -1.56
C GLY A 49 6.47 17.55 -0.90
N ALA A 50 7.00 16.40 -0.50
CA ALA A 50 8.34 16.32 0.09
C ALA A 50 9.38 16.91 -0.88
N VAL A 51 10.19 17.85 -0.39
CA VAL A 51 11.20 18.53 -1.19
C VAL A 51 12.51 17.75 -1.19
N ALA A 52 12.93 17.28 -0.01
CA ALA A 52 14.15 16.50 0.13
C ALA A 52 13.78 15.04 0.32
N MET A 53 14.14 14.21 -0.64
CA MET A 53 13.84 12.80 -0.58
C MET A 53 15.10 11.96 -0.66
N THR A 54 15.12 10.84 0.08
CA THR A 54 16.17 9.84 -0.06
C THR A 54 16.08 9.15 -1.42
N ALA A 55 17.13 8.44 -1.80
CA ALA A 55 17.11 7.67 -3.04
C ALA A 55 15.97 6.63 -3.04
N ALA A 56 15.71 6.01 -1.89
CA ALA A 56 14.62 5.05 -1.75
C ALA A 56 13.26 5.71 -1.96
N GLN A 57 13.05 6.89 -1.39
CA GLN A 57 11.79 7.63 -1.55
C GLN A 57 11.57 8.07 -3.00
N LYS A 58 12.63 8.50 -3.67
CA LYS A 58 12.56 8.84 -5.10
C LYS A 58 12.20 7.62 -5.94
N SER A 59 12.80 6.48 -5.63
CA SER A 59 12.53 5.21 -6.32
C SER A 59 11.08 4.78 -6.12
N PHE A 60 10.55 4.92 -4.90
CA PHE A 60 9.15 4.62 -4.60
C PHE A 60 8.23 5.47 -5.48
N ARG A 61 8.44 6.77 -5.48
CA ARG A 61 7.59 7.71 -6.23
C ARG A 61 7.65 7.44 -7.74
N LYS A 62 8.83 7.12 -8.23
CA LYS A 62 9.04 6.84 -9.66
C LYS A 62 8.24 5.62 -10.12
N THR A 63 8.13 4.59 -9.30
CA THR A 63 7.42 3.37 -9.67
C THR A 63 5.94 3.40 -9.32
N ALA A 64 5.56 4.10 -8.27
CA ALA A 64 4.16 4.22 -7.85
C ALA A 64 3.35 5.14 -8.78
N LEU A 65 3.99 6.13 -9.38
CA LEU A 65 3.38 7.04 -10.36
C LEU A 65 2.07 7.66 -9.86
N GLY A 66 2.06 8.14 -8.61
CA GLY A 66 0.90 8.78 -8.02
C GLY A 66 -0.10 7.84 -7.37
N ALA A 67 0.07 6.53 -7.50
CA ALA A 67 -0.84 5.56 -6.88
C ALA A 67 -0.90 5.71 -5.37
N GLU A 68 0.18 6.17 -4.74
CA GLU A 68 0.23 6.39 -3.30
C GLU A 68 -0.74 7.49 -2.83
N ALA A 69 -1.19 8.35 -3.74
CA ALA A 69 -2.21 9.36 -3.45
C ALA A 69 -3.62 8.85 -3.78
N SER A 70 -3.73 7.80 -4.59
CA SER A 70 -5.01 7.26 -5.05
C SER A 70 -5.51 6.09 -4.22
N VAL A 71 -4.59 5.24 -3.75
CA VAL A 71 -4.93 4.06 -2.96
C VAL A 71 -4.73 4.38 -1.48
N ALA A 72 -5.74 4.13 -0.66
CA ALA A 72 -5.62 4.28 0.79
C ALA A 72 -4.60 3.28 1.32
N TRP A 73 -3.78 3.69 2.26
CA TRP A 73 -2.82 2.80 2.89
C TRP A 73 -2.67 3.12 4.37
N LYS A 74 -2.23 2.11 5.11
CA LYS A 74 -1.99 2.26 6.54
C LYS A 74 -0.81 1.38 6.95
N ARG A 75 -0.02 1.89 7.88
CA ARG A 75 1.09 1.14 8.41
C ARG A 75 0.68 0.35 9.65
N PHE A 76 1.13 -0.88 9.73
CA PHE A 76 0.96 -1.76 10.88
C PHE A 76 2.32 -2.28 11.31
N ARG A 77 2.46 -2.59 12.58
CA ARG A 77 3.70 -3.14 13.09
C ARG A 77 3.91 -4.57 12.64
N THR A 78 2.84 -5.36 12.61
CA THR A 78 2.91 -6.77 12.24
C THR A 78 1.84 -7.10 11.19
N ALA A 79 2.06 -8.20 10.46
CA ALA A 79 1.07 -8.69 9.51
C ALA A 79 -0.21 -9.15 10.23
N ALA A 80 -0.06 -9.72 11.43
CA ALA A 80 -1.23 -10.17 12.22
C ALA A 80 -2.15 -9.00 12.56
N GLU A 81 -1.58 -7.85 12.91
CA GLU A 81 -2.37 -6.63 13.17
C GLU A 81 -3.13 -6.19 11.91
N ALA A 82 -2.48 -6.24 10.76
CA ALA A 82 -3.10 -5.88 9.49
C ALA A 82 -4.26 -6.81 9.16
N ILE A 83 -4.06 -8.10 9.33
CA ILE A 83 -5.11 -9.11 9.10
C ILE A 83 -6.30 -8.86 10.01
N GLY A 84 -6.04 -8.63 11.30
CA GLY A 84 -7.09 -8.32 12.28
C GLY A 84 -7.88 -7.08 11.90
N PHE A 85 -7.18 -6.04 11.46
CA PHE A 85 -7.82 -4.81 11.00
C PHE A 85 -8.76 -5.07 9.82
N PHE A 86 -8.30 -5.78 8.80
CA PHE A 86 -9.11 -6.05 7.63
C PHE A 86 -10.32 -6.93 7.92
N ARG A 87 -10.16 -7.92 8.81
CA ARG A 87 -11.30 -8.74 9.24
C ARG A 87 -12.37 -7.89 9.92
N LYS A 88 -11.93 -6.97 10.77
CA LYS A 88 -12.83 -6.07 11.49
C LYS A 88 -13.56 -5.13 10.54
N GLU A 89 -12.89 -4.72 9.45
CA GLU A 89 -13.45 -3.84 8.43
C GLU A 89 -14.30 -4.58 7.40
N GLY A 90 -14.47 -5.88 7.53
CA GLY A 90 -15.33 -6.65 6.66
C GLY A 90 -14.69 -7.18 5.39
N PHE A 91 -13.37 -7.23 5.34
CA PHE A 91 -12.68 -7.90 4.24
C PHE A 91 -12.68 -9.41 4.51
N GLY A 92 -13.33 -10.13 3.72
CA GLY A 92 -13.59 -11.53 3.80
C GLY A 92 -12.66 -12.44 4.59
#